data_ac8aa683c94b204702e506e2f31675d3
#
_entry.id   ac8aa683c94b204702e506e2f31675d3
#
_cell.length_a   1.000
_cell.length_b   1.000
_cell.length_c   1.000
_cell.angle_alpha   90.00
_cell.angle_beta   90.00
_cell.angle_gamma   90.00
#
_symmetry.space_group_name_H-M   'P 1'
#
loop_
_entity.id
_entity.type
_entity.pdbx_description
1 polymer ?
#
loop_
_entity_poly.entity_id
_entity_poly.type
_entity_poly.pdbx_seq_one_letter_code
_entity_poly.pdbx_strand_id
1 'polypeptide(L)'
;DELYFPLEEGYVYTTLNVGEVIYEKPFFVRNTNGARFIYPISLADKVFDDFDAVDNSYYYMITSDSHAESYTAVETILNDNGFNAKNLQNIAEMEESERNIVTIIRVFSYGFIVLISLIAAANVFNTISTNISLRRREFAMLKSVGMTQKGFNKMMNFECLLYGSRALIYGLPVSCGVTYLIYLAVMEGMETKFHLPWTAIGIAVLSVFLVVFITMMYSMSKIKKDNPIDALKNENL
;
A
#
# COMPACT_ATOMS: atom_id res chain seq x y z
N ASP A 1 -9.68 37.65 -6.12
CA ASP A 1 -10.15 37.21 -4.82
C ASP A 1 -9.50 38.10 -3.76
N GLU A 2 -10.32 38.70 -2.88
CA GLU A 2 -9.84 39.55 -1.79
C GLU A 2 -9.39 38.69 -0.62
N LEU A 3 -8.16 38.86 -0.18
CA LEU A 3 -7.58 38.16 0.95
C LEU A 3 -7.68 39.03 2.21
N TYR A 4 -8.27 38.45 3.26
CA TYR A 4 -8.45 39.08 4.55
C TYR A 4 -7.44 38.53 5.58
N PHE A 5 -6.61 39.38 6.15
CA PHE A 5 -5.73 39.02 7.26
C PHE A 5 -6.21 39.74 8.54
N PRO A 6 -6.68 39.03 9.56
CA PRO A 6 -7.06 39.64 10.82
C PRO A 6 -5.80 40.05 11.59
N LEU A 7 -5.68 41.34 11.85
CA LEU A 7 -4.76 41.90 12.83
C LEU A 7 -5.55 42.32 14.08
N GLU A 8 -4.91 42.41 15.25
CA GLU A 8 -5.56 42.69 16.54
C GLU A 8 -6.38 43.99 16.57
N GLU A 9 -6.18 44.92 15.64
CA GLU A 9 -6.88 46.23 15.58
C GLU A 9 -7.61 46.50 14.27
N GLY A 10 -7.80 45.48 13.38
CA GLY A 10 -8.50 45.69 12.13
C GLY A 10 -8.13 44.70 11.03
N TYR A 11 -8.75 44.89 9.87
CA TYR A 11 -8.47 44.10 8.67
C TYR A 11 -7.73 44.97 7.66
N VAL A 12 -6.57 44.53 7.20
CA VAL A 12 -5.88 45.14 6.07
C VAL A 12 -6.20 44.31 4.83
N TYR A 13 -6.64 45.00 3.80
CA TYR A 13 -7.04 44.37 2.52
C TYR A 13 -5.97 44.65 1.47
N THR A 14 -5.52 43.61 0.81
CA THR A 14 -4.73 43.75 -0.39
C THR A 14 -5.34 42.92 -1.52
N THR A 15 -5.41 43.46 -2.71
CA THR A 15 -5.98 42.77 -3.87
C THR A 15 -4.82 42.21 -4.69
N LEU A 16 -4.77 40.87 -4.81
CA LEU A 16 -3.80 40.19 -5.64
C LEU A 16 -4.48 39.50 -6.81
N ASN A 17 -3.93 39.71 -8.01
CA ASN A 17 -4.37 38.96 -9.18
C ASN A 17 -3.72 37.58 -9.17
N VAL A 18 -4.55 36.52 -9.12
CA VAL A 18 -4.07 35.13 -9.21
C VAL A 18 -3.62 34.85 -10.63
N GLY A 19 -2.32 34.68 -10.84
CA GLY A 19 -1.75 34.34 -12.15
C GLY A 19 -1.98 32.90 -12.52
N GLU A 20 -1.75 31.98 -11.58
CA GLU A 20 -1.88 30.54 -11.79
C GLU A 20 -2.19 29.83 -10.47
N VAL A 21 -3.00 28.78 -10.53
CA VAL A 21 -3.24 27.88 -9.39
C VAL A 21 -2.43 26.61 -9.59
N ILE A 22 -1.45 26.39 -8.72
CA ILE A 22 -0.57 25.22 -8.75
C ILE A 22 -1.15 24.16 -7.83
N TYR A 23 -1.47 22.98 -8.38
CA TYR A 23 -1.98 21.83 -7.61
C TYR A 23 -0.88 20.91 -7.10
N GLU A 24 0.30 20.98 -7.71
CA GLU A 24 1.47 20.25 -7.23
C GLU A 24 2.33 21.15 -6.37
N LYS A 25 2.72 20.67 -5.21
CA LYS A 25 3.55 21.42 -4.26
C LYS A 25 4.94 21.65 -4.85
N PRO A 26 5.39 22.91 -5.00
CA PRO A 26 6.76 23.18 -5.40
C PRO A 26 7.76 22.64 -4.36
N PHE A 27 8.92 22.18 -4.81
CA PHE A 27 9.93 21.53 -3.98
C PHE A 27 10.35 22.34 -2.74
N PHE A 28 10.40 23.65 -2.86
CA PHE A 28 10.85 24.57 -1.79
C PHE A 28 9.74 24.98 -0.81
N VAL A 29 8.51 24.52 -0.96
CA VAL A 29 7.40 24.92 -0.11
C VAL A 29 7.21 23.91 1.02
N ARG A 30 7.28 24.35 2.28
CA ARG A 30 7.11 23.49 3.46
C ARG A 30 5.68 22.99 3.58
N ASN A 31 5.48 21.75 4.08
CA ASN A 31 4.16 21.23 4.39
C ASN A 31 3.58 21.95 5.61
N THR A 32 2.57 22.81 5.38
CA THR A 32 1.75 23.40 6.44
C THR A 32 0.30 23.39 5.96
N ASN A 33 -0.63 23.27 6.88
CA ASN A 33 -2.05 23.35 6.57
C ASN A 33 -2.42 24.80 6.22
N GLY A 34 -3.05 25.02 5.08
CA GLY A 34 -3.54 26.33 4.65
C GLY A 34 -3.19 26.71 3.22
N ALA A 35 -3.87 27.72 2.71
CA ALA A 35 -3.57 28.32 1.41
C ALA A 35 -2.21 29.02 1.42
N ARG A 36 -1.48 28.91 0.33
CA ARG A 36 -0.17 29.56 0.15
C ARG A 36 -0.17 30.39 -1.10
N PHE A 37 0.50 31.51 -0.98
CA PHE A 37 0.66 32.47 -2.06
C PHE A 37 2.14 32.59 -2.37
N ILE A 38 2.48 32.36 -3.63
CA ILE A 38 3.84 32.56 -4.15
C ILE A 38 3.79 33.77 -5.04
N TYR A 39 4.57 34.78 -4.72
CA TYR A 39 4.65 36.02 -5.47
C TYR A 39 6.09 36.44 -5.73
N PRO A 40 6.37 37.21 -6.80
CA PRO A 40 7.71 37.72 -7.06
C PRO A 40 8.22 38.62 -5.92
N ILE A 41 9.51 38.54 -5.61
CA ILE A 41 10.13 39.35 -4.54
C ILE A 41 9.92 40.87 -4.77
N SER A 42 9.76 41.30 -6.02
CA SER A 42 9.45 42.68 -6.38
C SER A 42 8.08 43.17 -5.89
N LEU A 43 7.18 42.27 -5.51
CA LEU A 43 5.89 42.59 -4.90
C LEU A 43 5.97 42.57 -3.36
N ALA A 44 7.03 42.04 -2.79
CA ALA A 44 7.20 41.94 -1.35
C ALA A 44 7.09 43.30 -0.67
N ASP A 45 7.79 44.33 -1.18
CA ASP A 45 7.76 45.67 -0.62
C ASP A 45 6.35 46.29 -0.60
N LYS A 46 5.49 45.94 -1.60
CA LYS A 46 4.11 46.41 -1.66
C LYS A 46 3.18 45.69 -0.71
N VAL A 47 3.47 44.39 -0.47
CA VAL A 47 2.63 43.54 0.38
C VAL A 47 3.03 43.73 1.86
N PHE A 48 4.30 43.97 2.12
CA PHE A 48 4.85 44.08 3.49
C PHE A 48 4.90 45.48 4.06
N ASP A 49 4.95 46.54 3.24
CA ASP A 49 4.88 47.91 3.74
C ASP A 49 3.58 48.22 4.52
N ASP A 50 2.52 47.43 4.26
CA ASP A 50 1.25 47.54 4.98
C ASP A 50 1.17 46.62 6.23
N PHE A 51 2.21 45.79 6.50
CA PHE A 51 2.20 44.81 7.58
C PHE A 51 3.44 44.96 8.48
N ASP A 52 3.28 45.57 9.64
CA ASP A 52 4.33 45.84 10.63
C ASP A 52 4.92 44.57 11.29
N ALA A 53 4.48 43.38 10.95
CA ALA A 53 4.76 42.13 11.69
C ALA A 53 5.24 40.96 10.83
N VAL A 54 5.92 41.20 9.72
CA VAL A 54 6.39 40.03 8.94
C VAL A 54 7.82 39.71 9.34
N ASP A 55 7.96 38.53 9.97
CA ASP A 55 9.26 37.92 10.22
C ASP A 55 9.93 37.60 8.86
N ASN A 56 10.82 38.45 8.41
CA ASN A 56 11.56 38.32 7.17
C ASN A 56 12.54 37.13 7.25
N SER A 57 12.03 35.93 7.12
CA SER A 57 12.85 34.74 7.10
C SER A 57 13.30 34.43 5.67
N TYR A 58 14.61 34.47 5.45
CA TYR A 58 15.21 34.06 4.18
C TYR A 58 15.57 32.58 4.23
N TYR A 59 15.16 31.84 3.21
CA TYR A 59 15.53 30.44 3.04
C TYR A 59 16.50 30.31 1.86
N TYR A 60 17.65 29.73 2.14
CA TYR A 60 18.62 29.39 1.12
C TYR A 60 18.60 27.90 0.89
N MET A 61 18.51 27.49 -0.37
CA MET A 61 18.57 26.11 -0.77
C MET A 61 19.87 25.86 -1.49
N ILE A 62 20.66 24.92 -1.00
CA ILE A 62 21.94 24.53 -1.57
C ILE A 62 21.78 23.12 -2.11
N THR A 63 22.10 22.91 -3.38
CA THR A 63 22.15 21.59 -4.02
C THR A 63 23.60 21.17 -4.16
N SER A 64 23.89 19.89 -3.85
CA SER A 64 25.22 19.33 -3.93
C SER A 64 25.17 17.86 -4.28
N ASP A 65 26.17 17.36 -5.01
CA ASP A 65 26.34 15.95 -5.30
C ASP A 65 26.78 15.14 -4.07
N SER A 66 27.40 15.81 -3.08
CA SER A 66 27.83 15.24 -1.79
C SER A 66 27.20 16.01 -0.62
N HIS A 67 25.93 15.68 -0.30
CA HIS A 67 25.16 16.39 0.69
C HIS A 67 25.77 16.37 2.11
N ALA A 68 26.41 15.26 2.51
CA ALA A 68 27.01 15.14 3.85
C ALA A 68 28.25 16.02 4.03
N GLU A 69 29.14 16.05 3.02
CA GLU A 69 30.32 16.91 3.06
C GLU A 69 29.96 18.39 2.98
N SER A 70 28.99 18.72 2.11
CA SER A 70 28.50 20.09 1.95
C SER A 70 27.80 20.58 3.20
N TYR A 71 27.02 19.74 3.88
CA TYR A 71 26.38 20.07 5.15
C TYR A 71 27.44 20.44 6.20
N THR A 72 28.44 19.58 6.39
CA THR A 72 29.53 19.82 7.35
C THR A 72 30.32 21.08 7.04
N ALA A 73 30.60 21.34 5.76
CA ALA A 73 31.29 22.55 5.32
C ALA A 73 30.49 23.81 5.61
N VAL A 74 29.20 23.83 5.30
CA VAL A 74 28.30 24.96 5.56
C VAL A 74 28.12 25.17 7.06
N GLU A 75 27.96 24.10 7.84
CA GLU A 75 27.86 24.16 9.30
C GLU A 75 29.11 24.81 9.91
N THR A 76 30.29 24.41 9.45
CA THR A 76 31.57 25.00 9.89
C THR A 76 31.64 26.49 9.55
N ILE A 77 31.31 26.87 8.31
CA ILE A 77 31.31 28.28 7.89
C ILE A 77 30.34 29.11 8.73
N LEU A 78 29.13 28.60 9.01
CA LEU A 78 28.16 29.30 9.85
C LEU A 78 28.69 29.52 11.27
N ASN A 79 29.23 28.49 11.90
CA ASN A 79 29.76 28.55 13.25
C ASN A 79 30.98 29.49 13.35
N ASP A 80 31.90 29.44 12.39
CA ASP A 80 33.09 30.28 12.35
C ASP A 80 32.75 31.76 12.18
N ASN A 81 31.60 32.06 11.54
CA ASN A 81 31.11 33.44 11.38
C ASN A 81 30.10 33.86 12.45
N GLY A 82 29.89 33.06 13.50
CA GLY A 82 29.01 33.40 14.63
C GLY A 82 27.51 33.21 14.35
N PHE A 83 27.16 32.56 13.25
CA PHE A 83 25.77 32.22 12.95
C PHE A 83 25.37 30.90 13.62
N ASN A 84 24.11 30.81 14.01
CA ASN A 84 23.58 29.58 14.61
C ASN A 84 23.19 28.57 13.54
N ALA A 85 23.89 27.44 13.46
CA ALA A 85 23.62 26.36 12.50
C ALA A 85 22.36 25.53 12.82
N LYS A 86 21.60 25.82 13.90
CA LYS A 86 20.39 25.08 14.28
C LYS A 86 19.30 25.04 13.18
N ASN A 87 19.29 26.05 12.32
CA ASN A 87 18.32 26.15 11.23
C ASN A 87 18.83 25.48 9.93
N LEU A 88 20.08 24.99 9.91
CA LEU A 88 20.62 24.23 8.79
C LEU A 88 19.98 22.84 8.79
N GLN A 89 19.35 22.47 7.69
CA GLN A 89 18.69 21.17 7.55
C GLN A 89 19.28 20.41 6.37
N ASN A 90 19.70 19.17 6.62
CA ASN A 90 20.10 18.26 5.56
C ASN A 90 18.85 17.52 5.04
N ILE A 91 18.21 18.09 4.02
CA ILE A 91 16.98 17.54 3.44
C ILE A 91 17.21 16.14 2.84
N ALA A 92 18.38 15.92 2.21
CA ALA A 92 18.71 14.64 1.62
C ALA A 92 18.83 13.52 2.68
N GLU A 93 19.45 13.81 3.82
CA GLU A 93 19.54 12.86 4.93
C GLU A 93 18.17 12.57 5.57
N MET A 94 17.33 13.61 5.68
CA MET A 94 15.95 13.43 6.16
C MET A 94 15.14 12.54 5.23
N GLU A 95 15.21 12.76 3.93
CA GLU A 95 14.54 11.92 2.93
C GLU A 95 15.10 10.48 2.91
N GLU A 96 16.40 10.30 3.11
CA GLU A 96 17.00 8.98 3.22
C GLU A 96 16.50 8.25 4.48
N SER A 97 16.43 8.95 5.59
CA SER A 97 15.88 8.40 6.85
C SER A 97 14.42 8.00 6.70
N GLU A 98 13.60 8.83 6.07
CA GLU A 98 12.19 8.50 5.77
C GLU A 98 12.08 7.26 4.86
N ARG A 99 12.90 7.17 3.81
CA ARG A 99 12.95 5.99 2.93
C ARG A 99 13.38 4.73 3.68
N ASN A 100 14.31 4.85 4.61
CA ASN A 100 14.75 3.73 5.44
C ASN A 100 13.62 3.22 6.34
N ILE A 101 12.87 4.11 6.99
CA ILE A 101 11.70 3.75 7.81
C ILE A 101 10.65 3.04 6.94
N VAL A 102 10.31 3.58 5.78
CA VAL A 102 9.36 2.96 4.85
C VAL A 102 9.86 1.59 4.39
N THR A 103 11.16 1.44 4.16
CA THR A 103 11.76 0.16 3.75
C THR A 103 11.67 -0.88 4.87
N ILE A 104 11.94 -0.50 6.11
CA ILE A 104 11.79 -1.38 7.28
C ILE A 104 10.34 -1.85 7.40
N ILE A 105 9.38 -0.91 7.37
CA ILE A 105 7.94 -1.25 7.44
C ILE A 105 7.56 -2.20 6.31
N ARG A 106 8.05 -1.97 5.09
CA ARG A 106 7.81 -2.82 3.93
C ARG A 106 8.34 -4.24 4.11
N VAL A 107 9.57 -4.39 4.60
CA VAL A 107 10.18 -5.71 4.85
C VAL A 107 9.38 -6.49 5.89
N PHE A 108 9.03 -5.86 7.01
CA PHE A 108 8.19 -6.50 8.03
C PHE A 108 6.81 -6.89 7.49
N SER A 109 6.16 -5.98 6.76
CA SER A 109 4.84 -6.25 6.17
C SER A 109 4.88 -7.42 5.20
N TYR A 110 5.87 -7.50 4.32
CA TYR A 110 6.03 -8.65 3.43
C TYR A 110 6.33 -9.95 4.19
N GLY A 111 7.13 -9.89 5.26
CA GLY A 111 7.35 -11.04 6.14
C GLY A 111 6.05 -11.58 6.73
N PHE A 112 5.20 -10.70 7.26
CA PHE A 112 3.87 -11.08 7.77
C PHE A 112 2.94 -11.61 6.68
N ILE A 113 2.91 -10.98 5.49
CA ILE A 113 2.10 -11.45 4.37
C ILE A 113 2.49 -12.88 3.98
N VAL A 114 3.78 -13.17 3.85
CA VAL A 114 4.29 -14.50 3.53
C VAL A 114 3.89 -15.50 4.61
N LEU A 115 4.09 -15.17 5.88
CA LEU A 115 3.75 -16.05 7.00
C LEU A 115 2.26 -16.40 7.03
N ILE A 116 1.39 -15.39 6.94
CA ILE A 116 -0.06 -15.57 6.94
C ILE A 116 -0.50 -16.36 5.71
N SER A 117 0.11 -16.10 4.54
CA SER A 117 -0.19 -16.82 3.31
C SER A 117 0.18 -18.31 3.40
N LEU A 118 1.30 -18.65 4.05
CA LEU A 118 1.69 -20.04 4.28
C LEU A 118 0.71 -20.75 5.23
N ILE A 119 0.29 -20.09 6.31
CA ILE A 119 -0.71 -20.63 7.24
C ILE A 119 -2.05 -20.86 6.51
N ALA A 120 -2.49 -19.88 5.73
CA ALA A 120 -3.72 -19.99 4.94
C ALA A 120 -3.63 -21.15 3.91
N ALA A 121 -2.51 -21.25 3.19
CA ALA A 121 -2.28 -22.34 2.24
C ALA A 121 -2.31 -23.71 2.92
N ALA A 122 -1.70 -23.85 4.10
CA ALA A 122 -1.73 -25.08 4.89
C ALA A 122 -3.15 -25.45 5.32
N ASN A 123 -3.95 -24.47 5.76
CA ASN A 123 -5.35 -24.69 6.13
C ASN A 123 -6.21 -25.10 4.93
N VAL A 124 -6.04 -24.43 3.79
CA VAL A 124 -6.74 -24.79 2.54
C VAL A 124 -6.34 -26.20 2.10
N PHE A 125 -5.04 -26.51 2.16
CA PHE A 125 -4.53 -27.84 1.84
C PHE A 125 -5.17 -28.92 2.72
N ASN A 126 -5.19 -28.71 4.03
CA ASN A 126 -5.79 -29.66 4.96
C ASN A 126 -7.29 -29.84 4.71
N THR A 127 -8.02 -28.75 4.53
CA THR A 127 -9.47 -28.78 4.29
C THR A 127 -9.82 -29.50 2.99
N ILE A 128 -9.18 -29.18 1.88
CA ILE A 128 -9.44 -29.81 0.58
C ILE A 128 -9.03 -31.28 0.60
N SER A 129 -7.86 -31.60 1.17
CA SER A 129 -7.36 -32.97 1.26
C SER A 129 -8.30 -33.85 2.08
N THR A 130 -8.79 -33.34 3.21
CA THR A 130 -9.76 -34.04 4.06
C THR A 130 -11.09 -34.25 3.35
N ASN A 131 -11.64 -33.19 2.73
CA ASN A 131 -12.92 -33.30 1.98
C ASN A 131 -12.84 -34.33 0.85
N ILE A 132 -11.73 -34.35 0.12
CA ILE A 132 -11.52 -35.34 -0.96
C ILE A 132 -11.37 -36.74 -0.38
N SER A 133 -10.68 -36.90 0.75
CA SER A 133 -10.51 -38.17 1.43
C SER A 133 -11.85 -38.74 1.93
N LEU A 134 -12.71 -37.92 2.51
CA LEU A 134 -14.05 -38.33 2.97
C LEU A 134 -14.96 -38.76 1.82
N ARG A 135 -14.81 -38.14 0.64
CA ARG A 135 -15.61 -38.48 -0.57
C ARG A 135 -14.98 -39.56 -1.45
N ARG A 136 -13.94 -40.24 -0.96
CA ARG A 136 -13.19 -41.27 -1.71
C ARG A 136 -14.12 -42.43 -2.20
N ARG A 137 -15.07 -42.84 -1.37
CA ARG A 137 -16.06 -43.87 -1.72
C ARG A 137 -16.99 -43.41 -2.87
N GLU A 138 -17.47 -42.18 -2.83
CA GLU A 138 -18.27 -41.59 -3.89
C GLU A 138 -17.51 -41.60 -5.23
N PHE A 139 -16.24 -41.24 -5.22
CA PHE A 139 -15.38 -41.24 -6.39
C PHE A 139 -15.13 -42.67 -6.93
N ALA A 140 -14.97 -43.64 -6.02
CA ALA A 140 -14.84 -45.04 -6.41
C ALA A 140 -16.12 -45.55 -7.09
N MET A 141 -17.31 -45.23 -6.56
CA MET A 141 -18.60 -45.57 -7.18
C MET A 141 -18.75 -44.93 -8.57
N LEU A 142 -18.40 -43.63 -8.74
CA LEU A 142 -18.46 -42.98 -10.04
C LEU A 142 -17.56 -43.66 -11.09
N LYS A 143 -16.36 -44.10 -10.70
CA LYS A 143 -15.47 -44.87 -11.55
C LYS A 143 -16.03 -46.25 -11.91
N SER A 144 -16.69 -46.89 -10.96
CA SER A 144 -17.31 -48.23 -11.20
C SER A 144 -18.48 -48.16 -12.18
N VAL A 145 -19.21 -47.05 -12.23
CA VAL A 145 -20.30 -46.81 -13.19
C VAL A 145 -19.77 -46.36 -14.57
N GLY A 146 -18.44 -46.27 -14.75
CA GLY A 146 -17.80 -45.99 -16.04
C GLY A 146 -17.34 -44.56 -16.27
N MET A 147 -17.20 -43.75 -15.19
CA MET A 147 -16.62 -42.42 -15.33
C MET A 147 -15.18 -42.51 -15.83
N THR A 148 -14.88 -41.85 -16.95
CA THR A 148 -13.54 -41.81 -17.50
C THR A 148 -12.63 -40.91 -16.66
N GLN A 149 -11.31 -41.15 -16.69
CA GLN A 149 -10.34 -40.32 -15.98
C GLN A 149 -10.39 -38.85 -16.45
N LYS A 150 -10.69 -38.59 -17.72
CA LYS A 150 -10.88 -37.23 -18.25
C LYS A 150 -12.11 -36.55 -17.64
N GLY A 151 -13.21 -37.26 -17.50
CA GLY A 151 -14.43 -36.79 -16.85
C GLY A 151 -14.20 -36.44 -15.39
N PHE A 152 -13.50 -37.33 -14.66
CA PHE A 152 -13.12 -37.09 -13.26
C PHE A 152 -12.26 -35.85 -13.11
N ASN A 153 -11.20 -35.68 -13.91
CA ASN A 153 -10.34 -34.49 -13.85
C ASN A 153 -11.13 -33.21 -14.15
N LYS A 154 -12.05 -33.24 -15.12
CA LYS A 154 -12.90 -32.11 -15.48
C LYS A 154 -13.81 -31.71 -14.32
N MET A 155 -14.44 -32.69 -13.68
CA MET A 155 -15.29 -32.49 -12.49
C MET A 155 -14.47 -31.78 -11.35
N MET A 156 -13.30 -32.31 -11.05
CA MET A 156 -12.44 -31.75 -9.99
C MET A 156 -11.94 -30.33 -10.32
N ASN A 157 -11.64 -30.05 -11.58
CA ASN A 157 -11.25 -28.69 -11.99
C ASN A 157 -12.40 -27.69 -11.80
N PHE A 158 -13.65 -28.08 -12.09
CA PHE A 158 -14.79 -27.23 -11.78
C PHE A 158 -15.01 -27.04 -10.28
N GLU A 159 -14.75 -28.06 -9.49
CA GLU A 159 -14.80 -27.95 -8.02
C GLU A 159 -13.73 -26.96 -7.49
N CYS A 160 -12.51 -27.01 -8.02
CA CYS A 160 -11.48 -26.00 -7.74
C CYS A 160 -11.94 -24.58 -8.06
N LEU A 161 -12.53 -24.39 -9.23
CA LEU A 161 -13.02 -23.09 -9.66
C LEU A 161 -14.11 -22.57 -8.71
N LEU A 162 -15.01 -23.43 -8.28
CA LEU A 162 -16.07 -23.07 -7.33
C LEU A 162 -15.51 -22.70 -5.95
N TYR A 163 -14.55 -23.46 -5.42
CA TYR A 163 -13.91 -23.12 -4.14
C TYR A 163 -13.16 -21.78 -4.21
N GLY A 164 -12.35 -21.60 -5.25
CA GLY A 164 -11.62 -20.34 -5.47
C GLY A 164 -12.56 -19.14 -5.65
N SER A 165 -13.59 -19.29 -6.47
CA SER A 165 -14.57 -18.22 -6.71
C SER A 165 -15.33 -17.83 -5.44
N ARG A 166 -15.80 -18.81 -4.65
CA ARG A 166 -16.46 -18.53 -3.37
C ARG A 166 -15.55 -17.75 -2.40
N ALA A 167 -14.30 -18.16 -2.26
CA ALA A 167 -13.34 -17.48 -1.42
C ALA A 167 -13.14 -16.02 -1.87
N LEU A 168 -13.06 -15.77 -3.17
CA LEU A 168 -12.87 -14.43 -3.73
C LEU A 168 -14.11 -13.56 -3.61
N ILE A 169 -15.33 -14.11 -3.80
CA ILE A 169 -16.59 -13.37 -3.68
C ILE A 169 -16.75 -12.77 -2.28
N TYR A 170 -16.31 -13.47 -1.25
CA TYR A 170 -16.37 -12.94 0.13
C TYR A 170 -15.10 -12.19 0.52
N GLY A 171 -13.93 -12.68 0.13
CA GLY A 171 -12.64 -12.13 0.54
C GLY A 171 -12.33 -10.77 -0.08
N LEU A 172 -12.62 -10.58 -1.37
CA LEU A 172 -12.32 -9.32 -2.05
C LEU A 172 -13.13 -8.12 -1.51
N PRO A 173 -14.46 -8.20 -1.34
CA PRO A 173 -15.21 -7.08 -0.77
C PRO A 173 -14.74 -6.71 0.64
N VAL A 174 -14.45 -7.70 1.48
CA VAL A 174 -13.95 -7.46 2.83
C VAL A 174 -12.58 -6.77 2.79
N SER A 175 -11.65 -7.26 1.96
CA SER A 175 -10.33 -6.64 1.83
C SER A 175 -10.38 -5.21 1.26
N CYS A 176 -11.24 -4.97 0.27
CA CYS A 176 -11.47 -3.62 -0.26
C CYS A 176 -12.07 -2.68 0.81
N GLY A 177 -13.01 -3.18 1.61
CA GLY A 177 -13.60 -2.42 2.72
C GLY A 177 -12.57 -2.05 3.77
N VAL A 178 -11.72 -3.00 4.19
CA VAL A 178 -10.62 -2.73 5.13
C VAL A 178 -9.62 -1.72 4.55
N THR A 179 -9.26 -1.86 3.27
CA THR A 179 -8.36 -0.91 2.60
C THR A 179 -8.96 0.50 2.58
N TYR A 180 -10.26 0.61 2.35
CA TYR A 180 -10.96 1.90 2.38
C TYR A 180 -10.99 2.50 3.80
N LEU A 181 -11.22 1.69 4.83
CA LEU A 181 -11.16 2.15 6.23
C LEU A 181 -9.77 2.64 6.63
N ILE A 182 -8.72 1.93 6.22
CA ILE A 182 -7.34 2.37 6.44
C ILE A 182 -7.09 3.70 5.72
N TYR A 183 -7.56 3.83 4.47
CA TYR A 183 -7.46 5.09 3.74
C TYR A 183 -8.11 6.25 4.51
N LEU A 184 -9.32 6.08 5.02
CA LEU A 184 -10.00 7.11 5.81
C LEU A 184 -9.22 7.49 7.08
N ALA A 185 -8.66 6.50 7.77
CA ALA A 185 -7.92 6.72 9.01
C ALA A 185 -6.56 7.42 8.81
N VAL A 186 -5.87 7.15 7.68
CA VAL A 186 -4.53 7.68 7.41
C VAL A 186 -4.58 9.01 6.66
N MET A 187 -5.60 9.21 5.83
CA MET A 187 -5.70 10.38 4.93
C MET A 187 -6.59 11.49 5.49
N GLU A 188 -6.94 11.43 6.79
CA GLU A 188 -7.69 12.49 7.45
C GLU A 188 -6.88 13.79 7.39
N GLY A 189 -7.41 14.77 6.63
CA GLY A 189 -6.73 16.06 6.40
C GLY A 189 -5.82 16.15 5.16
N MET A 190 -5.74 15.11 4.34
CA MET A 190 -5.01 15.14 3.06
C MET A 190 -5.96 15.04 1.87
N GLU A 191 -5.81 15.92 0.88
CA GLU A 191 -6.62 15.91 -0.35
C GLU A 191 -6.14 14.85 -1.37
N THR A 192 -5.91 13.62 -0.93
CA THR A 192 -5.52 12.53 -1.83
C THR A 192 -6.73 11.69 -2.20
N LYS A 193 -6.86 11.34 -3.49
CA LYS A 193 -7.97 10.50 -3.98
C LYS A 193 -7.69 9.03 -3.66
N PHE A 194 -8.72 8.31 -3.23
CA PHE A 194 -8.64 6.87 -3.04
C PHE A 194 -8.32 6.15 -4.37
N HIS A 195 -7.27 5.35 -4.38
CA HIS A 195 -6.89 4.50 -5.49
C HIS A 195 -6.93 3.03 -5.07
N LEU A 196 -7.75 2.25 -5.76
CA LEU A 196 -7.82 0.81 -5.52
C LEU A 196 -6.53 0.14 -6.03
N PRO A 197 -5.87 -0.72 -5.23
CA PRO A 197 -4.62 -1.38 -5.63
C PRO A 197 -4.87 -2.57 -6.56
N TRP A 198 -5.20 -2.32 -7.83
CA TRP A 198 -5.55 -3.34 -8.82
C TRP A 198 -4.48 -4.43 -8.99
N THR A 199 -3.22 -4.07 -8.91
CA THR A 199 -2.10 -5.04 -8.98
C THR A 199 -2.12 -6.02 -7.81
N ALA A 200 -2.36 -5.54 -6.59
CA ALA A 200 -2.46 -6.40 -5.41
C ALA A 200 -3.69 -7.31 -5.50
N ILE A 201 -4.82 -6.81 -5.98
CA ILE A 201 -6.04 -7.60 -6.22
C ILE A 201 -5.75 -8.71 -7.25
N GLY A 202 -5.09 -8.38 -8.35
CA GLY A 202 -4.70 -9.37 -9.37
C GLY A 202 -3.79 -10.48 -8.83
N ILE A 203 -2.79 -10.10 -8.04
CA ILE A 203 -1.89 -11.07 -7.37
C ILE A 203 -2.67 -11.95 -6.39
N ALA A 204 -3.58 -11.38 -5.60
CA ALA A 204 -4.40 -12.12 -4.64
C ALA A 204 -5.30 -13.15 -5.35
N VAL A 205 -5.99 -12.76 -6.42
CA VAL A 205 -6.84 -13.66 -7.23
C VAL A 205 -6.01 -14.81 -7.79
N LEU A 206 -4.87 -14.52 -8.38
CA LEU A 206 -3.98 -15.53 -8.95
C LEU A 206 -3.44 -16.48 -7.89
N SER A 207 -3.06 -15.98 -6.72
CA SER A 207 -2.55 -16.76 -5.60
C SER A 207 -3.59 -17.74 -5.07
N VAL A 208 -4.84 -17.30 -4.91
CA VAL A 208 -5.95 -18.17 -4.44
C VAL A 208 -6.15 -19.34 -5.38
N PHE A 209 -6.27 -19.08 -6.69
CA PHE A 209 -6.45 -20.16 -7.67
C PHE A 209 -5.25 -21.09 -7.74
N LEU A 210 -4.03 -20.56 -7.63
CA LEU A 210 -2.80 -21.35 -7.63
C LEU A 210 -2.76 -22.30 -6.44
N VAL A 211 -3.04 -21.82 -5.23
CA VAL A 211 -3.06 -22.66 -4.01
C VAL A 211 -4.13 -23.73 -4.10
N VAL A 212 -5.36 -23.38 -4.48
CA VAL A 212 -6.47 -24.33 -4.62
C VAL A 212 -6.14 -25.38 -5.68
N PHE A 213 -5.61 -24.97 -6.82
CA PHE A 213 -5.27 -25.88 -7.92
C PHE A 213 -4.14 -26.85 -7.54
N ILE A 214 -3.06 -26.37 -6.95
CA ILE A 214 -1.96 -27.24 -6.49
C ILE A 214 -2.45 -28.25 -5.46
N THR A 215 -3.23 -27.79 -4.48
CA THR A 215 -3.79 -28.65 -3.43
C THR A 215 -4.67 -29.75 -4.02
N MET A 216 -5.53 -29.38 -4.97
CA MET A 216 -6.43 -30.33 -5.63
C MET A 216 -5.65 -31.34 -6.45
N MET A 217 -4.65 -30.92 -7.24
CA MET A 217 -3.79 -31.82 -8.01
C MET A 217 -3.07 -32.83 -7.12
N TYR A 218 -2.53 -32.36 -5.99
CA TYR A 218 -1.87 -33.24 -5.02
C TYR A 218 -2.84 -34.29 -4.46
N SER A 219 -4.01 -33.86 -3.99
CA SER A 219 -5.02 -34.72 -3.39
C SER A 219 -5.57 -35.74 -4.42
N MET A 220 -5.78 -35.33 -5.66
CA MET A 220 -6.16 -36.20 -6.75
C MET A 220 -5.08 -37.25 -7.08
N SER A 221 -3.82 -36.86 -7.07
CA SER A 221 -2.69 -37.77 -7.31
C SER A 221 -2.66 -38.91 -6.29
N LYS A 222 -3.01 -38.61 -5.03
CA LYS A 222 -3.08 -39.59 -3.95
C LYS A 222 -4.23 -40.61 -4.22
N ILE A 223 -5.41 -40.15 -4.62
CA ILE A 223 -6.57 -41.01 -4.93
C ILE A 223 -6.34 -41.85 -6.18
N LYS A 224 -5.60 -41.35 -7.18
CA LYS A 224 -5.30 -42.15 -8.40
C LYS A 224 -4.47 -43.39 -8.13
N LYS A 225 -3.65 -43.38 -7.07
CA LYS A 225 -2.79 -44.52 -6.67
C LYS A 225 -3.56 -45.60 -5.92
N ASP A 226 -4.76 -45.29 -5.43
CA ASP A 226 -5.55 -46.21 -4.65
C ASP A 226 -6.40 -47.10 -5.58
N ASN A 227 -6.35 -48.43 -5.38
CA ASN A 227 -7.20 -49.36 -6.08
C ASN A 227 -8.67 -49.15 -5.70
N PRO A 228 -9.60 -49.00 -6.68
CA PRO A 228 -11.02 -48.82 -6.37
C PRO A 228 -11.60 -49.95 -5.51
N ILE A 229 -11.07 -51.17 -5.65
CA ILE A 229 -11.50 -52.38 -4.92
C ILE A 229 -11.16 -52.26 -3.43
N ASP A 230 -9.98 -51.76 -3.08
CA ASP A 230 -9.57 -51.57 -1.69
C ASP A 230 -10.36 -50.44 -1.00
N ALA A 231 -10.73 -49.41 -1.76
CA ALA A 231 -11.56 -48.33 -1.28
C ALA A 231 -13.01 -48.72 -0.95
N LEU A 232 -13.52 -49.74 -1.60
CA LEU A 232 -14.87 -50.31 -1.38
C LEU A 232 -14.86 -51.42 -0.31
N LYS A 233 -13.72 -52.10 -0.11
CA LYS A 233 -13.60 -53.27 0.78
C LYS A 233 -13.27 -52.89 2.24
N ASN A 234 -12.61 -51.75 2.47
CA ASN A 234 -12.30 -51.30 3.80
C ASN A 234 -13.54 -50.70 4.49
N GLU A 235 -14.41 -51.57 4.97
CA GLU A 235 -15.63 -51.24 5.72
C GLU A 235 -15.37 -51.03 7.24
N ASN A 236 -14.13 -51.26 7.70
CA ASN A 236 -13.77 -51.19 9.11
C ASN A 236 -12.48 -50.38 9.30
N LEU A 237 -12.61 -49.07 9.41
CA LEU A 237 -11.72 -48.19 10.18
C LEU A 237 -12.43 -46.88 10.48
#